data_fbd26eed29e80bd3950716fa020c4cff
#
_entry.id   fbd26eed29e80bd3950716fa020c4cff
#
_cell.length_a   1.000
_cell.length_b   1.000
_cell.length_c   1.000
_cell.angle_alpha   90.00
_cell.angle_beta   90.00
_cell.angle_gamma   90.00
#
_symmetry.space_group_name_H-M   'P 1'
#
loop_
_entity.id
_entity.type
_entity.pdbx_description
1 polymer ?
#
loop_
_entity_poly.entity_id
_entity_poly.type
_entity_poly.pdbx_seq_one_letter_code
_entity_poly.pdbx_strand_id
1 'polypeptide(L)' 'MKIIIGKIWQKKLAQLPETGMGSQHVDFILKSGQIIHNVSVFNGQECEVEQPFDPDEIKDVRLHAK' A
#
# COMPACT_ATOMS: atom_id res chain seq x y z
N MET A 1 -2.79 0.54 13.03
CA MET A 1 -3.13 1.94 12.71
C MET A 1 -3.46 2.03 11.23
N LYS A 2 -4.54 2.73 10.88
CA LYS A 2 -4.99 2.84 9.49
C LYS A 2 -4.51 4.12 8.85
N ILE A 3 -4.04 3.99 7.60
CA ILE A 3 -3.63 5.13 6.78
C ILE A 3 -4.43 5.10 5.49
N ILE A 4 -4.94 6.27 5.07
CA ILE A 4 -5.64 6.40 3.79
C ILE A 4 -4.65 6.92 2.75
N ILE A 5 -4.47 6.17 1.68
CA ILE A 5 -3.54 6.54 0.62
C ILE A 5 -4.21 7.46 -0.41
N GLY A 6 -3.40 8.26 -1.12
CA GLY A 6 -3.92 9.20 -2.11
C GLY A 6 -4.51 8.52 -3.34
N LYS A 7 -5.28 9.30 -4.11
CA LYS A 7 -6.01 8.77 -5.27
C LYS A 7 -5.10 8.16 -6.34
N ILE A 8 -3.90 8.70 -6.51
CA ILE A 8 -2.93 8.17 -7.49
C ILE A 8 -2.62 6.70 -7.14
N TRP A 9 -2.37 6.43 -5.87
CA TRP A 9 -2.05 5.08 -5.40
C TRP A 9 -3.26 4.18 -5.40
N GLN A 10 -4.44 4.73 -5.11
CA GLN A 10 -5.69 3.98 -5.21
C GLN A 10 -5.92 3.48 -6.64
N LYS A 11 -5.66 4.32 -7.63
CA LYS A 11 -5.77 3.93 -9.05
C LYS A 11 -4.76 2.84 -9.40
N LYS A 12 -3.54 2.97 -8.92
CA LYS A 12 -2.50 1.97 -9.19
C LYS A 12 -2.88 0.63 -8.58
N LEU A 13 -3.37 0.63 -7.35
CA LEU A 13 -3.79 -0.60 -6.67
C LEU A 13 -4.98 -1.26 -7.37
N ALA A 14 -5.89 -0.47 -7.94
CA ALA A 14 -7.03 -1.00 -8.68
C ALA A 14 -6.60 -1.78 -9.93
N GLN A 15 -5.41 -1.51 -10.45
CA GLN A 15 -4.86 -2.21 -11.60
C GLN A 15 -4.11 -3.49 -11.23
N LEU A 16 -3.83 -3.69 -9.94
CA LEU A 16 -3.12 -4.86 -9.45
C LEU A 16 -4.11 -5.95 -9.07
N PRO A 17 -3.75 -7.23 -9.25
CA PRO A 17 -4.65 -8.32 -8.84
C PRO A 17 -4.81 -8.37 -7.32
N GLU A 18 -5.99 -8.77 -6.88
CA GLU A 18 -6.24 -9.01 -5.47
C GLU A 18 -5.55 -10.29 -5.03
N THR A 19 -4.97 -10.26 -3.82
CA THR A 19 -4.31 -11.42 -3.23
C THR A 19 -5.17 -12.10 -2.17
N GLY A 20 -6.34 -11.57 -1.91
CA GLY A 20 -7.31 -12.12 -0.97
C GLY A 20 -8.67 -11.45 -1.15
N MET A 21 -9.67 -11.90 -0.41
CA MET A 21 -11.04 -11.37 -0.53
C MET A 21 -11.11 -9.94 -0.01
N GLY A 22 -11.21 -8.98 -0.95
CA GLY A 22 -11.34 -7.57 -0.62
C GLY A 22 -10.08 -6.91 -0.09
N SER A 23 -8.94 -7.59 -0.16
CA SER A 23 -7.68 -7.03 0.31
C SER A 23 -6.53 -7.36 -0.63
N GLN A 24 -5.47 -6.56 -0.52
CA GLN A 24 -4.22 -6.78 -1.23
C GLN A 24 -3.08 -6.67 -0.24
N HIS A 25 -2.03 -7.45 -0.45
CA HIS A 25 -0.78 -7.33 0.33
C HIS A 25 0.27 -6.70 -0.58
N VAL A 26 0.79 -5.56 -0.17
CA VAL A 26 1.69 -4.77 -1.01
C VAL A 26 2.90 -4.30 -0.22
N ASP A 27 3.94 -3.91 -0.96
CA ASP A 27 5.09 -3.23 -0.40
C ASP A 27 5.07 -1.79 -0.89
N PHE A 28 5.21 -0.83 0.03
CA PHE A 28 5.33 0.58 -0.32
C PHE A 28 6.80 0.98 -0.31
N ILE A 29 7.25 1.60 -1.39
CA ILE A 29 8.58 2.16 -1.50
C ILE A 29 8.48 3.66 -1.25
N LEU A 30 9.20 4.14 -0.26
CA LEU A 30 9.16 5.55 0.12
C LEU A 30 10.25 6.32 -0.60
N LYS A 31 10.08 7.64 -0.69
CA LYS A 31 11.05 8.53 -1.35
C LYS A 31 12.42 8.50 -0.70
N SER A 32 12.47 8.19 0.58
CA SER A 32 13.73 8.03 1.34
C SER A 32 14.49 6.76 0.97
N GLY A 33 13.85 5.83 0.24
CA GLY A 33 14.40 4.52 -0.05
C GLY A 33 13.95 3.44 0.91
N GLN A 34 13.25 3.80 1.98
CA GLN A 34 12.70 2.81 2.90
C GLN A 34 11.57 2.04 2.23
N ILE A 35 11.50 0.74 2.52
CA ILE A 35 10.43 -0.12 2.00
C ILE A 35 9.61 -0.63 3.18
N ILE A 36 8.29 -0.44 3.09
CA ILE A 36 7.36 -0.97 4.09
C ILE A 36 6.75 -2.23 3.50
N HIS A 37 7.14 -3.38 4.03
CA HIS A 37 6.76 -4.68 3.48
C HIS A 37 5.42 -5.18 4.00
N ASN A 38 4.72 -5.90 3.15
CA ASN A 38 3.56 -6.70 3.52
C ASN A 38 2.46 -5.88 4.21
N VAL A 39 2.10 -4.77 3.58
CA VAL A 39 1.03 -3.92 4.09
C VAL A 39 -0.30 -4.43 3.55
N SER A 40 -1.26 -4.64 4.46
CA SER A 40 -2.62 -5.02 4.06
C SER A 40 -3.39 -3.79 3.64
N VAL A 41 -3.94 -3.82 2.43
CA VAL A 41 -4.74 -2.72 1.89
C VAL A 41 -6.16 -3.22 1.67
N PHE A 42 -7.13 -2.52 2.27
CA PHE A 42 -8.54 -2.86 2.19
C PHE A 42 -9.26 -1.83 1.32
N ASN A 43 -10.13 -2.32 0.43
CA ASN A 43 -10.93 -1.47 -0.46
C ASN A 43 -10.08 -0.57 -1.37
N GLY A 44 -8.81 -0.93 -1.58
CA GLY A 44 -7.92 -0.18 -2.43
C GLY A 44 -7.49 1.18 -1.88
N GLN A 45 -7.80 1.50 -0.62
CA GLN A 45 -7.50 2.82 -0.06
C GLN A 45 -7.05 2.80 1.40
N GLU A 46 -7.47 1.83 2.20
CA GLU A 46 -7.14 1.78 3.62
C GLU A 46 -6.01 0.81 3.86
N CYS A 47 -4.92 1.29 4.45
CA CYS A 47 -3.76 0.48 4.77
C CYS A 47 -3.67 0.26 6.26
N GLU A 48 -3.51 -0.99 6.68
CA GLU A 48 -3.26 -1.33 8.08
C GLU A 48 -1.76 -1.47 8.28
N VAL A 49 -1.19 -0.63 9.13
CA VAL A 49 0.26 -0.58 9.36
C VAL A 49 0.57 -0.56 10.84
N GLU A 50 1.70 -1.13 11.21
CA GLU A 50 2.17 -1.09 12.60
C GLU A 50 2.76 0.28 12.95
N GLN A 51 3.52 0.85 12.00
CA GLN A 51 4.12 2.17 12.16
C GLN A 51 3.59 3.08 11.07
N PRO A 52 2.96 4.21 11.43
CA PRO A 52 2.40 5.10 10.42
C PRO A 52 3.52 5.77 9.63
N PHE A 53 3.24 6.02 8.37
CA PHE A 53 4.12 6.79 7.50
C PHE A 53 3.27 7.80 6.72
N ASP A 54 3.92 8.84 6.21
CA ASP A 54 3.23 9.87 5.44
C ASP A 54 2.91 9.32 4.05
N PRO A 55 1.61 9.23 3.66
CA PRO A 55 1.26 8.77 2.31
C PRO A 55 1.88 9.59 1.18
N ASP A 56 2.20 10.87 1.42
CA ASP A 56 2.84 11.71 0.42
C ASP A 56 4.31 11.33 0.18
N GLU A 57 4.88 10.52 1.06
CA GLU A 57 6.25 10.01 0.91
C GLU A 57 6.32 8.75 0.04
N ILE A 58 5.19 8.21 -0.39
CA ILE A 58 5.18 7.02 -1.24
C ILE A 58 5.74 7.36 -2.62
N LYS A 59 6.75 6.61 -3.02
CA LYS A 59 7.35 6.71 -4.35
C LYS A 59 6.76 5.68 -5.30
N ASP A 60 6.50 4.48 -4.80
CA ASP A 60 5.95 3.39 -5.61
C ASP A 60 5.26 2.36 -4.71
N VAL A 61 4.46 1.51 -5.32
CA VAL A 61 3.81 0.41 -4.63
C VAL A 61 3.88 -0.83 -5.51
N ARG A 62 4.15 -1.99 -4.89
CA ARG A 62 4.24 -3.27 -5.58
C ARG A 62 3.48 -4.33 -4.80
N LEU A 63 3.00 -5.35 -5.51
CA LEU A 63 2.46 -6.52 -4.84
C LEU A 63 3.55 -7.19 -4.01
N HIS A 64 3.17 -7.61 -2.79
CA HIS A 64 4.11 -8.32 -1.93
C HIS A 64 4.40 -9.70 -2.52
N ALA A 65 5.68 -9.99 -2.76
CA ALA A 65 6.13 -11.29 -3.24
C ALA A 65 6.23 -12.25 -2.06
N LYS A 66 5.71 -13.46 -2.26
CA LYS A 66 5.84 -14.51 -1.24
C LYS A 66 7.20 -15.17 -1.30
#